data_3f808b5f514c38856229c5e8d74e76ad
#
_entry.id   3f808b5f514c38856229c5e8d74e76ad
#
_cell.length_a   1.000
_cell.length_b   1.000
_cell.length_c   1.000
_cell.angle_alpha   90.00
_cell.angle_beta   90.00
_cell.angle_gamma   90.00
#
_symmetry.space_group_name_H-M   'P 1'
#
loop_
_entity.id
_entity.type
_entity.pdbx_description
1 polymer ?
#
loop_
_entity_poly.entity_id
_entity_poly.type
_entity_poly.pdbx_seq_one_letter_code
_entity_poly.pdbx_strand_id
1 'polypeptide(L)'
;MSRIFRSDAVAVGDRVVVRQRRGELASDIIGHVTALEPLTIRPQKVGGFPSDEAEVVVDEVHIIKKLSPRTVRNSDIRAVEAATARAFPGQEQLLIDGWLARAGAEIAERSNSATPVGHGASLSNVPLDAIVEFYRERDMPVQLCIPERIGKPALKLVQAQPDAWELGEEIVVMTCPLAGSADPQVRIDDAPDDEWLAMYHYRGQALPEGAVRDLARKIDGRIGFARLICDSRTVAVTRATVTESDDGRRWLGYSAVEVAPEYRRQGLGTRLTRAVQHWGEQQGADQAYLQVRATNTAALGLYAKTGFIEHHRHRYARLR
;
A
#
# COMPACT_ATOMS: atom_id res chain seq x y z
N MET A 1 -22.96 -8.61 4.89
CA MET A 1 -21.58 -8.98 4.52
C MET A 1 -20.61 -8.09 5.28
N SER A 2 -19.68 -8.66 6.03
CA SER A 2 -18.66 -7.90 6.75
C SER A 2 -17.79 -7.14 5.73
N ARG A 3 -17.57 -5.84 5.95
CA ARG A 3 -16.66 -5.03 5.14
C ARG A 3 -15.24 -5.41 5.52
N ILE A 4 -14.45 -5.93 4.59
CA ILE A 4 -13.04 -6.24 4.88
C ILE A 4 -12.08 -5.08 4.56
N PHE A 5 -12.55 -4.05 3.86
CA PHE A 5 -11.80 -2.82 3.61
C PHE A 5 -12.59 -1.61 4.08
N ARG A 6 -11.90 -0.64 4.67
CA ARG A 6 -12.50 0.60 5.22
C ARG A 6 -13.69 0.31 6.13
N SER A 7 -13.46 -0.59 7.10
CA SER A 7 -14.48 -0.98 8.09
C SER A 7 -14.67 0.08 9.19
N ASP A 8 -13.79 1.06 9.26
CA ASP A 8 -13.87 2.20 10.17
C ASP A 8 -15.16 3.02 9.94
N ALA A 9 -15.64 3.67 10.98
CA ALA A 9 -16.83 4.52 10.93
C ALA A 9 -16.66 5.65 9.91
N VAL A 10 -17.77 6.02 9.28
CA VAL A 10 -17.81 7.17 8.38
C VAL A 10 -17.76 8.46 9.21
N ALA A 11 -16.92 9.40 8.78
CA ALA A 11 -16.74 10.70 9.43
C ALA A 11 -16.95 11.85 8.44
N VAL A 12 -17.14 13.06 8.95
CA VAL A 12 -17.15 14.29 8.14
C VAL A 12 -15.83 14.40 7.38
N GLY A 13 -15.90 14.74 6.12
CA GLY A 13 -14.77 14.81 5.19
C GLY A 13 -14.53 13.52 4.41
N ASP A 14 -15.06 12.38 4.83
CA ASP A 14 -14.92 11.13 4.11
C ASP A 14 -15.63 11.15 2.76
N ARG A 15 -14.97 10.62 1.74
CA ARG A 15 -15.59 10.36 0.46
C ARG A 15 -16.33 9.03 0.52
N VAL A 16 -17.62 9.06 0.16
CA VAL A 16 -18.52 7.91 0.28
C VAL A 16 -19.34 7.68 -0.99
N VAL A 17 -19.85 6.47 -1.17
CA VAL A 17 -21.03 6.19 -1.97
C VAL A 17 -22.16 5.85 -1.03
N VAL A 18 -23.30 6.53 -1.20
CA VAL A 18 -24.51 6.31 -0.44
C VAL A 18 -25.59 5.84 -1.41
N ARG A 19 -26.12 4.65 -1.19
CA ARG A 19 -27.34 4.18 -1.86
C ARG A 19 -28.53 4.59 -1.02
N GLN A 20 -29.38 5.42 -1.61
CA GLN A 20 -30.65 5.83 -1.02
C GLN A 20 -31.82 5.18 -1.76
N ARG A 21 -32.94 4.99 -1.06
CA ARG A 21 -34.21 4.60 -1.64
C ARG A 21 -35.19 5.78 -1.59
N ARG A 22 -35.87 6.01 -2.69
CA ARG A 22 -37.04 6.90 -2.77
C ARG A 22 -38.18 6.09 -3.40
N GLY A 23 -39.02 5.50 -2.56
CA GLY A 23 -40.02 4.52 -3.01
C GLY A 23 -39.37 3.28 -3.59
N GLU A 24 -39.72 2.92 -4.81
CA GLU A 24 -39.12 1.77 -5.54
C GLU A 24 -37.80 2.09 -6.26
N LEU A 25 -37.45 3.36 -6.38
CA LEU A 25 -36.21 3.79 -7.04
C LEU A 25 -35.05 3.83 -6.08
N ALA A 26 -33.96 3.16 -6.47
CA ALA A 26 -32.69 3.25 -5.80
C ALA A 26 -31.73 4.15 -6.59
N SER A 27 -31.09 5.10 -5.94
CA SER A 27 -30.07 5.96 -6.52
C SER A 27 -28.81 6.00 -5.69
N ASP A 28 -27.65 6.13 -6.33
CA ASP A 28 -26.36 6.25 -5.67
C ASP A 28 -25.89 7.72 -5.72
N ILE A 29 -25.51 8.25 -4.56
CA ILE A 29 -24.84 9.55 -4.44
C ILE A 29 -23.38 9.26 -4.10
N ILE A 30 -22.45 9.83 -4.86
CA ILE A 30 -21.02 9.76 -4.57
C ILE A 30 -20.53 11.17 -4.26
N GLY A 31 -19.91 11.33 -3.09
CA GLY A 31 -19.44 12.65 -2.66
C GLY A 31 -18.76 12.59 -1.29
N HIS A 32 -18.66 13.75 -0.68
CA HIS A 32 -18.00 13.96 0.61
C HIS A 32 -19.04 14.25 1.70
N VAL A 33 -18.90 13.60 2.83
CA VAL A 33 -19.76 13.84 4.00
C VAL A 33 -19.45 15.23 4.56
N THR A 34 -20.48 16.07 4.64
CA THR A 34 -20.39 17.41 5.26
C THR A 34 -21.06 17.46 6.61
N ALA A 35 -22.06 16.60 6.86
CA ALA A 35 -22.68 16.40 8.17
C ALA A 35 -23.12 14.94 8.31
N LEU A 36 -23.20 14.44 9.55
CA LEU A 36 -23.64 13.07 9.85
C LEU A 36 -25.12 13.02 10.27
N GLU A 37 -25.63 14.07 10.91
CA GLU A 37 -27.01 14.16 11.40
C GLU A 37 -27.59 15.55 11.08
N PRO A 38 -28.49 15.66 10.07
CA PRO A 38 -28.81 14.61 9.08
C PRO A 38 -27.63 14.32 8.17
N LEU A 39 -27.54 13.07 7.62
CA LEU A 39 -26.48 12.73 6.70
C LEU A 39 -26.54 13.63 5.46
N THR A 40 -25.51 14.45 5.29
CA THR A 40 -25.40 15.43 4.20
C THR A 40 -24.16 15.17 3.39
N ILE A 41 -24.32 15.13 2.06
CA ILE A 41 -23.27 14.78 1.11
C ILE A 41 -23.09 15.93 0.12
N ARG A 42 -21.88 16.44 0.00
CA ARG A 42 -21.49 17.29 -1.14
C ARG A 42 -21.10 16.40 -2.30
N PRO A 43 -21.78 16.46 -3.47
CA PRO A 43 -21.44 15.68 -4.65
C PRO A 43 -19.98 15.86 -5.04
N GLN A 44 -19.43 14.87 -5.75
CA GLN A 44 -18.06 14.94 -6.27
C GLN A 44 -18.03 15.44 -7.71
N LYS A 45 -16.93 16.12 -8.08
CA LYS A 45 -16.52 16.36 -9.45
C LYS A 45 -15.47 15.34 -9.91
N VAL A 46 -15.08 15.40 -11.18
CA VAL A 46 -14.05 14.54 -11.77
C VAL A 46 -12.80 14.48 -10.89
N GLY A 47 -12.22 13.29 -10.74
CA GLY A 47 -11.06 13.05 -9.86
C GLY A 47 -11.42 12.78 -8.40
N GLY A 48 -12.71 12.84 -8.02
CA GLY A 48 -13.17 12.60 -6.66
C GLY A 48 -12.96 13.80 -5.73
N PHE A 49 -12.86 15.02 -6.26
CA PHE A 49 -12.85 16.25 -5.47
C PHE A 49 -14.27 16.69 -5.12
N PRO A 50 -14.49 17.42 -4.02
CA PRO A 50 -15.77 18.05 -3.77
C PRO A 50 -16.17 18.95 -4.94
N SER A 51 -17.44 18.90 -5.35
CA SER A 51 -17.98 19.81 -6.36
C SER A 51 -18.46 21.12 -5.72
N ASP A 52 -18.79 22.08 -6.58
CA ASP A 52 -19.42 23.33 -6.18
C ASP A 52 -20.96 23.24 -6.19
N GLU A 53 -21.50 22.03 -6.46
CA GLU A 53 -22.94 21.76 -6.43
C GLU A 53 -23.50 21.83 -5.01
N ALA A 54 -24.83 22.01 -4.92
CA ALA A 54 -25.52 22.03 -3.65
C ALA A 54 -25.37 20.69 -2.90
N GLU A 55 -25.28 20.79 -1.60
CA GLU A 55 -25.28 19.62 -0.71
C GLU A 55 -26.62 18.90 -0.77
N VAL A 56 -26.56 17.56 -0.69
CA VAL A 56 -27.74 16.70 -0.70
C VAL A 56 -27.91 16.09 0.67
N VAL A 57 -29.07 16.37 1.30
CA VAL A 57 -29.49 15.67 2.52
C VAL A 57 -30.02 14.31 2.11
N VAL A 58 -29.55 13.26 2.76
CA VAL A 58 -29.94 11.87 2.47
C VAL A 58 -30.98 11.44 3.50
N ASP A 59 -32.21 11.26 3.04
CA ASP A 59 -33.33 10.94 3.94
C ASP A 59 -33.34 9.47 4.36
N GLU A 60 -33.09 8.56 3.44
CA GLU A 60 -33.18 7.11 3.68
C GLU A 60 -31.93 6.39 3.18
N VAL A 61 -31.00 6.10 4.09
CA VAL A 61 -29.73 5.42 3.83
C VAL A 61 -29.95 3.91 3.79
N HIS A 62 -29.85 3.30 2.62
CA HIS A 62 -29.87 1.85 2.48
C HIS A 62 -28.45 1.24 2.65
N ILE A 63 -27.46 1.83 2.01
CA ILE A 63 -26.04 1.42 2.09
C ILE A 63 -25.18 2.68 2.08
N ILE A 64 -24.22 2.74 2.98
CA ILE A 64 -23.12 3.70 2.91
C ILE A 64 -21.79 2.96 2.86
N LYS A 65 -20.91 3.36 1.94
CA LYS A 65 -19.57 2.78 1.80
C LYS A 65 -18.54 3.88 1.67
N LYS A 66 -17.52 3.83 2.52
CA LYS A 66 -16.35 4.70 2.44
C LYS A 66 -15.51 4.35 1.21
N LEU A 67 -15.01 5.34 0.52
CA LEU A 67 -14.21 5.25 -0.70
C LEU A 67 -12.80 5.82 -0.44
N SER A 68 -11.87 5.58 -1.38
CA SER A 68 -10.59 6.30 -1.37
C SER A 68 -10.83 7.80 -1.47
N PRO A 69 -9.98 8.66 -0.88
CA PRO A 69 -10.16 10.12 -0.92
C PRO A 69 -10.21 10.72 -2.33
N ARG A 70 -9.62 10.02 -3.30
CA ARG A 70 -9.63 10.38 -4.73
C ARG A 70 -10.12 9.23 -5.57
N THR A 71 -10.52 9.53 -6.82
CA THR A 71 -10.85 8.49 -7.79
C THR A 71 -9.58 7.76 -8.20
N VAL A 72 -9.53 6.45 -7.97
CA VAL A 72 -8.45 5.56 -8.35
C VAL A 72 -9.01 4.51 -9.29
N ARG A 73 -8.39 4.26 -10.43
CA ARG A 73 -8.80 3.24 -11.41
C ARG A 73 -8.18 1.88 -11.05
N ASN A 74 -8.75 0.80 -11.58
CA ASN A 74 -8.15 -0.53 -11.42
C ASN A 74 -6.75 -0.62 -12.05
N SER A 75 -6.52 0.10 -13.16
CA SER A 75 -5.19 0.25 -13.76
C SER A 75 -4.19 0.92 -12.81
N ASP A 76 -4.62 1.95 -12.07
CA ASP A 76 -3.74 2.65 -11.14
C ASP A 76 -3.36 1.75 -9.95
N ILE A 77 -4.32 0.97 -9.42
CA ILE A 77 -4.03 -0.03 -8.37
C ILE A 77 -3.02 -1.05 -8.90
N ARG A 78 -3.26 -1.57 -10.10
CA ARG A 78 -2.38 -2.57 -10.70
C ARG A 78 -0.96 -2.04 -10.93
N ALA A 79 -0.84 -0.79 -11.36
CA ALA A 79 0.46 -0.14 -11.57
C ALA A 79 1.28 -0.07 -10.27
N VAL A 80 0.69 0.35 -9.16
CA VAL A 80 1.38 0.41 -7.87
C VAL A 80 1.71 -0.98 -7.35
N GLU A 81 0.81 -1.97 -7.49
CA GLU A 81 1.08 -3.34 -7.07
C GLU A 81 2.15 -4.02 -7.94
N ALA A 82 2.20 -3.74 -9.24
CA ALA A 82 3.27 -4.21 -10.13
C ALA A 82 4.63 -3.58 -9.77
N ALA A 83 4.68 -2.27 -9.51
CA ALA A 83 5.89 -1.59 -9.04
C ALA A 83 6.36 -2.16 -7.69
N THR A 84 5.42 -2.43 -6.77
CA THR A 84 5.72 -3.11 -5.49
C THR A 84 6.29 -4.51 -5.72
N ALA A 85 5.71 -5.28 -6.63
CA ALA A 85 6.19 -6.62 -6.94
C ALA A 85 7.63 -6.62 -7.47
N ARG A 86 7.98 -5.64 -8.33
CA ARG A 86 9.36 -5.45 -8.83
C ARG A 86 10.33 -4.96 -7.75
N ALA A 87 9.84 -4.18 -6.78
CA ALA A 87 10.64 -3.75 -5.62
C ALA A 87 10.91 -4.88 -4.61
N PHE A 88 10.09 -5.94 -4.63
CA PHE A 88 10.16 -7.11 -3.78
C PHE A 88 9.96 -8.41 -4.58
N PRO A 89 10.89 -8.74 -5.49
CA PRO A 89 10.71 -9.85 -6.44
C PRO A 89 10.77 -11.23 -5.76
N GLY A 90 11.20 -11.33 -4.50
CA GLY A 90 11.54 -12.62 -3.88
C GLY A 90 12.82 -13.22 -4.47
N GLN A 91 13.06 -14.49 -4.22
CA GLN A 91 14.17 -15.25 -4.81
C GLN A 91 13.75 -15.89 -6.13
N GLU A 92 12.50 -16.33 -6.17
CA GLU A 92 11.86 -16.90 -7.35
C GLU A 92 10.48 -16.26 -7.56
N GLN A 93 10.06 -16.22 -8.83
CA GLN A 93 8.74 -15.71 -9.19
C GLN A 93 8.19 -16.45 -10.40
N LEU A 94 6.86 -16.59 -10.47
CA LEU A 94 6.14 -17.19 -11.57
C LEU A 94 4.82 -16.44 -11.81
N LEU A 95 4.57 -16.08 -13.07
CA LEU A 95 3.29 -15.50 -13.47
C LEU A 95 2.31 -16.62 -13.83
N ILE A 96 1.24 -16.76 -13.07
CA ILE A 96 0.22 -17.80 -13.19
C ILE A 96 -1.12 -17.11 -13.50
N ASP A 97 -1.61 -17.18 -14.72
CA ASP A 97 -2.88 -16.57 -15.17
C ASP A 97 -3.12 -15.13 -14.68
N GLY A 98 -2.04 -14.32 -14.72
CA GLY A 98 -2.06 -12.93 -14.27
C GLY A 98 -1.82 -12.72 -12.78
N TRP A 99 -1.61 -13.78 -12.01
CA TRP A 99 -1.16 -13.75 -10.62
C TRP A 99 0.35 -13.96 -10.55
N LEU A 100 1.08 -12.97 -10.05
CA LEU A 100 2.52 -13.08 -9.84
C LEU A 100 2.80 -13.71 -8.48
N ALA A 101 3.07 -15.01 -8.46
CA ALA A 101 3.53 -15.72 -7.28
C ALA A 101 5.02 -15.43 -7.04
N ARG A 102 5.38 -15.13 -5.80
CA ARG A 102 6.76 -14.81 -5.40
C ARG A 102 7.13 -15.58 -4.15
N ALA A 103 8.35 -16.09 -4.14
CA ALA A 103 8.94 -16.83 -3.03
C ALA A 103 10.28 -16.20 -2.64
N GLY A 104 10.43 -15.78 -1.40
CA GLY A 104 11.63 -15.18 -0.83
C GLY A 104 11.92 -15.76 0.56
N ALA A 105 12.66 -15.04 1.42
CA ALA A 105 12.81 -15.40 2.81
C ALA A 105 11.53 -15.04 3.58
N GLU A 106 10.87 -15.97 4.18
CA GLU A 106 9.50 -16.03 4.75
C GLU A 106 8.97 -14.84 5.58
N ILE A 107 9.68 -13.72 5.68
CA ILE A 107 9.37 -12.64 6.63
C ILE A 107 8.45 -11.59 6.04
N ALA A 108 8.69 -11.15 4.82
CA ALA A 108 7.95 -10.05 4.22
C ALA A 108 6.86 -10.57 3.28
N GLU A 109 5.61 -10.35 3.61
CA GLU A 109 4.47 -10.74 2.76
C GLU A 109 4.62 -10.24 1.32
N ARG A 110 5.27 -9.08 1.13
CA ARG A 110 5.50 -8.47 -0.19
C ARG A 110 6.32 -9.33 -1.14
N SER A 111 7.30 -10.08 -0.63
CA SER A 111 8.13 -11.00 -1.42
C SER A 111 7.66 -12.45 -1.37
N ASN A 112 6.59 -12.75 -0.61
CA ASN A 112 6.10 -14.11 -0.32
C ASN A 112 4.60 -14.23 -0.55
N SER A 113 4.07 -13.62 -1.61
CA SER A 113 2.63 -13.69 -1.91
C SER A 113 2.37 -13.69 -3.42
N ALA A 114 1.25 -14.30 -3.82
CA ALA A 114 0.72 -14.18 -5.17
C ALA A 114 -0.15 -12.90 -5.25
N THR A 115 0.17 -12.01 -6.20
CA THR A 115 -0.48 -10.71 -6.40
C THR A 115 -1.12 -10.61 -7.78
N PRO A 116 -2.38 -10.13 -7.92
CA PRO A 116 -3.09 -10.03 -9.21
C PRO A 116 -2.61 -8.79 -9.99
N VAL A 117 -1.50 -8.93 -10.72
CA VAL A 117 -0.92 -7.85 -11.54
C VAL A 117 -1.40 -7.87 -12.99
N GLY A 118 -1.82 -9.02 -13.51
CA GLY A 118 -2.34 -9.15 -14.86
C GLY A 118 -3.76 -8.60 -15.03
N HIS A 119 -4.09 -8.12 -16.21
CA HIS A 119 -5.42 -7.56 -16.51
C HIS A 119 -6.56 -8.57 -16.29
N GLY A 120 -6.36 -9.84 -16.68
CA GLY A 120 -7.32 -10.92 -16.54
C GLY A 120 -7.55 -11.38 -15.09
N ALA A 121 -6.58 -11.22 -14.21
CA ALA A 121 -6.60 -11.74 -12.84
C ALA A 121 -7.79 -11.22 -12.01
N SER A 122 -8.30 -10.02 -12.31
CA SER A 122 -9.47 -9.43 -11.62
C SER A 122 -10.82 -9.89 -12.18
N LEU A 123 -10.83 -10.59 -13.30
CA LEU A 123 -12.03 -11.01 -14.04
C LEU A 123 -12.26 -12.52 -13.97
N SER A 124 -11.20 -13.30 -13.76
CA SER A 124 -11.21 -14.76 -13.70
C SER A 124 -11.17 -15.26 -12.26
N ASN A 125 -11.46 -16.53 -12.03
CA ASN A 125 -11.22 -17.17 -10.75
C ASN A 125 -9.71 -17.18 -10.44
N VAL A 126 -9.37 -17.23 -9.15
CA VAL A 126 -7.97 -17.41 -8.72
C VAL A 126 -7.47 -18.78 -9.20
N PRO A 127 -6.33 -18.89 -9.88
CA PRO A 127 -5.74 -20.17 -10.28
C PRO A 127 -5.11 -20.87 -9.06
N LEU A 128 -5.95 -21.21 -8.06
CA LEU A 128 -5.51 -21.60 -6.73
C LEU A 128 -4.63 -22.84 -6.77
N ASP A 129 -5.00 -23.86 -7.54
CA ASP A 129 -4.25 -25.14 -7.59
C ASP A 129 -2.81 -24.92 -8.06
N ALA A 130 -2.61 -24.11 -9.10
CA ALA A 130 -1.27 -23.79 -9.61
C ALA A 130 -0.47 -22.91 -8.65
N ILE A 131 -1.14 -21.99 -7.93
CA ILE A 131 -0.51 -21.19 -6.88
C ILE A 131 -0.09 -22.05 -5.71
N VAL A 132 -0.96 -22.98 -5.26
CA VAL A 132 -0.64 -23.96 -4.20
C VAL A 132 0.56 -24.80 -4.59
N GLU A 133 0.58 -25.32 -5.82
CA GLU A 133 1.71 -26.10 -6.33
C GLU A 133 3.03 -25.32 -6.31
N PHE A 134 3.01 -24.06 -6.77
CA PHE A 134 4.19 -23.18 -6.74
C PHE A 134 4.78 -23.06 -5.33
N TYR A 135 3.95 -22.84 -4.30
CA TYR A 135 4.42 -22.70 -2.91
C TYR A 135 4.78 -24.05 -2.29
N ARG A 136 4.05 -25.12 -2.60
CA ARG A 136 4.32 -26.49 -2.10
C ARG A 136 5.69 -27.00 -2.53
N GLU A 137 6.09 -26.76 -3.79
CA GLU A 137 7.41 -27.13 -4.30
C GLU A 137 8.57 -26.45 -3.57
N ARG A 138 8.28 -25.35 -2.83
CA ARG A 138 9.26 -24.54 -2.10
C ARG A 138 9.15 -24.66 -0.59
N ASP A 139 8.30 -25.58 -0.12
CA ASP A 139 7.99 -25.76 1.30
C ASP A 139 7.56 -24.43 1.98
N MET A 140 6.74 -23.64 1.28
CA MET A 140 6.30 -22.33 1.72
C MET A 140 4.78 -22.26 1.91
N PRO A 141 4.30 -21.44 2.85
CA PRO A 141 2.88 -21.23 3.01
C PRO A 141 2.27 -20.48 1.83
N VAL A 142 1.09 -20.90 1.39
CA VAL A 142 0.33 -20.20 0.35
C VAL A 142 -0.19 -18.89 0.89
N GLN A 143 0.15 -17.80 0.21
CA GLN A 143 -0.31 -16.46 0.60
C GLN A 143 -0.76 -15.66 -0.63
N LEU A 144 -1.95 -15.06 -0.54
CA LEU A 144 -2.52 -14.19 -1.56
C LEU A 144 -2.46 -12.73 -1.09
N CYS A 145 -2.00 -11.84 -1.94
CA CYS A 145 -2.24 -10.40 -1.81
C CYS A 145 -3.61 -10.07 -2.40
N ILE A 146 -4.46 -9.42 -1.64
CA ILE A 146 -5.83 -9.07 -2.01
C ILE A 146 -5.96 -7.54 -2.06
N PRO A 147 -5.53 -6.88 -3.15
CA PRO A 147 -5.81 -5.46 -3.32
C PRO A 147 -7.30 -5.23 -3.55
N GLU A 148 -7.80 -4.16 -2.96
CA GLU A 148 -9.18 -3.75 -3.13
C GLU A 148 -9.54 -3.67 -4.65
N ARG A 149 -10.72 -4.15 -5.01
CA ARG A 149 -11.26 -4.22 -6.37
C ARG A 149 -10.56 -5.22 -7.30
N ILE A 150 -9.26 -5.09 -7.56
CA ILE A 150 -8.56 -6.05 -8.45
C ILE A 150 -8.35 -7.42 -7.80
N GLY A 151 -8.30 -7.49 -6.48
CA GLY A 151 -8.27 -8.74 -5.70
C GLY A 151 -9.64 -9.35 -5.42
N LYS A 152 -10.72 -8.87 -6.05
CA LYS A 152 -12.09 -9.34 -5.81
C LYS A 152 -12.28 -10.86 -5.96
N PRO A 153 -11.64 -11.57 -6.92
CA PRO A 153 -11.73 -13.03 -6.99
C PRO A 153 -11.19 -13.72 -5.73
N ALA A 154 -10.01 -13.32 -5.26
CA ALA A 154 -9.42 -13.86 -4.03
C ALA A 154 -10.25 -13.51 -2.79
N LEU A 155 -10.81 -12.29 -2.75
CA LEU A 155 -11.72 -11.92 -1.68
C LEU A 155 -12.93 -12.85 -1.59
N LYS A 156 -13.55 -13.16 -2.73
CA LYS A 156 -14.68 -14.10 -2.80
C LYS A 156 -14.28 -15.51 -2.34
N LEU A 157 -13.10 -15.98 -2.78
CA LEU A 157 -12.54 -17.27 -2.38
C LEU A 157 -12.37 -17.35 -0.85
N VAL A 158 -11.72 -16.38 -0.25
CA VAL A 158 -11.48 -16.32 1.20
C VAL A 158 -12.79 -16.21 1.98
N GLN A 159 -13.76 -15.44 1.51
CA GLN A 159 -15.07 -15.31 2.14
C GLN A 159 -15.92 -16.58 2.03
N ALA A 160 -15.74 -17.38 0.99
CA ALA A 160 -16.43 -18.65 0.81
C ALA A 160 -15.86 -19.76 1.72
N GLN A 161 -14.61 -19.64 2.16
CA GLN A 161 -13.89 -20.63 2.95
C GLN A 161 -13.16 -19.97 4.15
N PRO A 162 -13.88 -19.31 5.07
CA PRO A 162 -13.25 -18.51 6.13
C PRO A 162 -12.39 -19.34 7.09
N ASP A 163 -12.71 -20.61 7.28
CA ASP A 163 -11.94 -21.51 8.16
C ASP A 163 -10.63 -21.97 7.52
N ALA A 164 -10.53 -21.96 6.19
CA ALA A 164 -9.32 -22.34 5.47
C ALA A 164 -8.31 -21.19 5.37
N TRP A 165 -8.73 -19.95 5.57
CA TRP A 165 -7.90 -18.78 5.35
C TRP A 165 -7.75 -17.91 6.60
N GLU A 166 -6.53 -17.51 6.87
CA GLU A 166 -6.22 -16.47 7.85
C GLU A 166 -6.06 -15.13 7.13
N LEU A 167 -6.94 -14.17 7.45
CA LEU A 167 -6.91 -12.83 6.87
C LEU A 167 -6.08 -11.89 7.75
N GLY A 168 -4.99 -11.36 7.19
CA GLY A 168 -4.09 -10.43 7.85
C GLY A 168 -4.67 -9.03 8.05
N GLU A 169 -3.86 -8.15 8.62
CA GLU A 169 -4.21 -6.74 8.86
C GLU A 169 -4.46 -5.99 7.55
N GLU A 170 -5.26 -4.93 7.64
CA GLU A 170 -5.48 -4.02 6.53
C GLU A 170 -4.28 -3.11 6.34
N ILE A 171 -3.77 -3.05 5.11
CA ILE A 171 -2.66 -2.21 4.69
C ILE A 171 -3.20 -1.06 3.83
N VAL A 172 -2.85 0.15 4.20
CA VAL A 172 -3.13 1.36 3.40
C VAL A 172 -1.96 1.60 2.48
N VAL A 173 -2.22 1.62 1.19
CA VAL A 173 -1.28 2.04 0.17
C VAL A 173 -1.50 3.53 -0.09
N MET A 174 -0.46 4.33 0.09
CA MET A 174 -0.51 5.77 -0.09
C MET A 174 0.41 6.20 -1.22
N THR A 175 0.04 7.24 -1.94
CA THR A 175 0.83 7.81 -3.03
C THR A 175 0.90 9.32 -2.93
N CYS A 176 1.97 9.92 -3.47
CA CYS A 176 2.06 11.37 -3.67
C CYS A 176 2.88 11.69 -4.92
N PRO A 177 2.66 12.87 -5.54
CA PRO A 177 3.66 13.47 -6.42
C PRO A 177 4.97 13.68 -5.66
N LEU A 178 6.09 13.65 -6.35
CA LEU A 178 7.36 13.96 -5.74
C LEU A 178 7.46 15.47 -5.42
N ALA A 179 8.00 15.78 -4.26
CA ALA A 179 8.27 17.14 -3.79
C ALA A 179 9.48 17.10 -2.85
N GLY A 180 10.58 16.57 -3.37
CA GLY A 180 11.80 16.33 -2.62
C GLY A 180 12.62 17.60 -2.40
N SER A 181 13.49 17.55 -1.41
CA SER A 181 14.54 18.52 -1.16
C SER A 181 15.79 17.83 -0.65
N ALA A 182 16.95 18.26 -1.14
CA ALA A 182 18.23 17.74 -0.65
C ALA A 182 18.38 18.04 0.85
N ASP A 183 18.98 17.09 1.57
CA ASP A 183 19.37 17.25 2.96
C ASP A 183 20.82 16.74 3.12
N PRO A 184 21.78 17.60 3.51
CA PRO A 184 23.19 17.23 3.60
C PRO A 184 23.49 16.20 4.70
N GLN A 185 22.56 15.99 5.62
CA GLN A 185 22.68 14.97 6.67
C GLN A 185 22.10 13.61 6.25
N VAL A 186 21.52 13.52 5.04
CA VAL A 186 21.00 12.26 4.50
C VAL A 186 21.98 11.69 3.50
N ARG A 187 22.46 10.47 3.79
CA ARG A 187 23.30 9.66 2.91
C ARG A 187 22.47 8.51 2.36
N ILE A 188 22.63 8.20 1.08
CA ILE A 188 21.94 7.07 0.42
C ILE A 188 22.99 6.21 -0.26
N ASP A 189 23.11 4.98 0.19
CA ASP A 189 24.06 3.98 -0.29
C ASP A 189 23.35 2.86 -1.06
N ASP A 190 24.06 2.14 -1.94
CA ASP A 190 23.50 1.04 -2.75
C ASP A 190 23.28 -0.26 -1.97
N ALA A 191 23.86 -0.36 -0.77
CA ALA A 191 23.74 -1.50 0.13
C ALA A 191 23.60 -1.02 1.59
N PRO A 192 22.89 -1.77 2.45
CA PRO A 192 22.85 -1.47 3.86
C PRO A 192 24.18 -1.85 4.50
N ASP A 193 24.68 -1.01 5.41
CA ASP A 193 25.77 -1.34 6.30
C ASP A 193 25.28 -1.75 7.70
N ASP A 194 26.22 -2.08 8.59
CA ASP A 194 25.90 -2.56 9.94
C ASP A 194 25.10 -1.52 10.76
N GLU A 195 25.37 -0.22 10.58
CA GLU A 195 24.63 0.85 11.27
C GLU A 195 23.18 0.95 10.77
N TRP A 196 22.97 0.81 9.45
CA TRP A 196 21.64 0.78 8.85
C TRP A 196 20.86 -0.45 9.35
N LEU A 197 21.49 -1.63 9.33
CA LEU A 197 20.89 -2.88 9.78
C LEU A 197 20.57 -2.89 11.26
N ALA A 198 21.43 -2.30 12.11
CA ALA A 198 21.18 -2.17 13.54
C ALA A 198 19.98 -1.28 13.87
N MET A 199 19.66 -0.32 13.01
CA MET A 199 18.51 0.56 13.17
C MET A 199 17.18 -0.09 12.75
N TYR A 200 17.20 -0.98 11.77
CA TYR A 200 15.97 -1.54 11.22
C TYR A 200 15.51 -2.80 11.94
N HIS A 201 14.30 -2.74 12.48
CA HIS A 201 13.62 -3.86 13.11
C HIS A 201 12.32 -4.17 12.41
N TYR A 202 12.19 -5.38 11.87
CA TYR A 202 10.92 -5.82 11.29
C TYR A 202 9.94 -6.21 12.42
N ARG A 203 8.85 -5.43 12.55
CA ARG A 203 7.86 -5.61 13.63
C ARG A 203 8.48 -5.64 15.03
N GLY A 204 9.56 -4.89 15.25
CA GLY A 204 10.26 -4.81 16.54
C GLY A 204 11.28 -5.91 16.81
N GLN A 205 11.60 -6.74 15.82
CA GLN A 205 12.60 -7.80 15.92
C GLN A 205 13.74 -7.58 14.91
N ALA A 206 14.94 -8.00 15.26
CA ALA A 206 16.08 -7.99 14.33
C ALA A 206 15.79 -8.87 13.10
N LEU A 207 16.28 -8.45 11.94
CA LEU A 207 16.13 -9.21 10.71
C LEU A 207 16.93 -10.52 10.76
N PRO A 208 16.34 -11.67 10.42
CA PRO A 208 17.11 -12.87 10.12
C PRO A 208 18.00 -12.67 8.88
N GLU A 209 19.09 -13.42 8.81
CA GLU A 209 20.09 -13.32 7.74
C GLU A 209 19.49 -13.48 6.32
N GLY A 210 18.52 -14.38 6.14
CA GLY A 210 17.80 -14.55 4.88
C GLY A 210 17.05 -13.30 4.46
N ALA A 211 16.39 -12.60 5.41
CA ALA A 211 15.66 -11.37 5.13
C ALA A 211 16.58 -10.20 4.79
N VAL A 212 17.78 -10.13 5.39
CA VAL A 212 18.80 -9.14 5.02
C VAL A 212 19.21 -9.34 3.57
N ARG A 213 19.46 -10.58 3.15
CA ARG A 213 19.78 -10.90 1.74
C ARG A 213 18.66 -10.50 0.78
N ASP A 214 17.40 -10.75 1.12
CA ASP A 214 16.26 -10.36 0.29
C ASP A 214 16.08 -8.84 0.25
N LEU A 215 16.31 -8.16 1.38
CA LEU A 215 16.23 -6.69 1.48
C LEU A 215 17.26 -6.01 0.55
N ALA A 216 18.47 -6.55 0.51
CA ALA A 216 19.60 -6.05 -0.31
C ALA A 216 19.63 -6.63 -1.73
N ARG A 217 18.68 -7.51 -2.08
CA ARG A 217 18.67 -8.15 -3.40
C ARG A 217 18.58 -7.12 -4.52
N LYS A 218 19.39 -7.31 -5.55
CA LYS A 218 19.32 -6.52 -6.77
C LYS A 218 17.95 -6.67 -7.43
N ILE A 219 17.36 -5.55 -7.78
CA ILE A 219 16.07 -5.45 -8.45
C ILE A 219 16.23 -4.93 -9.88
N ASP A 220 15.20 -5.10 -10.70
CA ASP A 220 15.09 -4.40 -11.99
C ASP A 220 14.63 -2.95 -11.71
N GLY A 221 15.62 -2.05 -11.54
CA GLY A 221 15.41 -0.67 -11.12
C GLY A 221 16.58 -0.13 -10.32
N ARG A 222 16.27 0.82 -9.43
CA ARG A 222 17.25 1.41 -8.50
C ARG A 222 16.86 1.08 -7.07
N ILE A 223 17.88 0.87 -6.24
CA ILE A 223 17.73 0.65 -4.81
C ILE A 223 18.66 1.60 -4.07
N GLY A 224 18.22 2.10 -2.93
CA GLY A 224 19.01 2.94 -2.06
C GLY A 224 18.66 2.69 -0.59
N PHE A 225 19.66 2.72 0.25
CA PHE A 225 19.57 2.58 1.70
C PHE A 225 19.90 3.93 2.33
N ALA A 226 18.86 4.70 2.65
CA ALA A 226 18.98 6.04 3.16
C ALA A 226 19.19 6.04 4.67
N ARG A 227 20.12 6.90 5.15
CA ARG A 227 20.38 7.20 6.56
C ARG A 227 20.33 8.70 6.78
N LEU A 228 19.66 9.12 7.84
CA LEU A 228 19.80 10.49 8.36
C LEU A 228 20.74 10.44 9.55
N ILE A 229 21.77 11.29 9.49
CA ILE A 229 22.87 11.31 10.43
C ILE A 229 22.84 12.61 11.22
N CYS A 230 22.75 12.54 12.54
CA CYS A 230 22.87 13.67 13.47
C CYS A 230 23.99 13.39 14.46
N ASP A 231 24.90 14.36 14.66
CA ASP A 231 26.03 14.23 15.58
C ASP A 231 26.82 12.93 15.42
N SER A 232 27.12 12.57 14.18
CA SER A 232 27.81 11.33 13.77
C SER A 232 27.07 10.04 14.14
N ARG A 233 25.78 10.08 14.42
CA ARG A 233 24.93 8.92 14.69
C ARG A 233 23.84 8.77 13.66
N THR A 234 23.59 7.55 13.22
CA THR A 234 22.41 7.21 12.41
C THR A 234 21.16 7.28 13.28
N VAL A 235 20.25 8.21 12.99
CA VAL A 235 19.02 8.47 13.78
C VAL A 235 17.74 8.08 13.06
N ALA A 236 17.79 7.90 11.74
CA ALA A 236 16.67 7.38 10.96
C ALA A 236 17.16 6.67 9.71
N VAL A 237 16.43 5.65 9.28
CA VAL A 237 16.75 4.86 8.08
C VAL A 237 15.50 4.61 7.23
N THR A 238 15.71 4.35 5.95
CA THR A 238 14.69 3.78 5.06
C THR A 238 15.34 3.11 3.85
N ARG A 239 14.71 2.07 3.33
CA ARG A 239 15.01 1.50 2.02
C ARG A 239 14.13 2.16 0.99
N ALA A 240 14.73 2.66 -0.07
CA ALA A 240 14.08 3.27 -1.22
C ALA A 240 14.29 2.42 -2.48
N THR A 241 13.31 2.36 -3.34
CA THR A 241 13.42 1.69 -4.64
C THR A 241 12.78 2.55 -5.73
N VAL A 242 13.37 2.57 -6.92
CA VAL A 242 12.69 3.12 -8.10
C VAL A 242 12.48 1.98 -9.09
N THR A 243 11.22 1.62 -9.30
CA THR A 243 10.79 0.55 -10.21
C THR A 243 9.74 1.06 -11.18
N GLU A 244 9.68 0.47 -12.36
CA GLU A 244 8.72 0.85 -13.39
C GLU A 244 7.48 -0.05 -13.32
N SER A 245 6.30 0.49 -13.53
CA SER A 245 5.06 -0.26 -13.71
C SER A 245 4.79 -0.55 -15.20
N ASP A 246 3.84 -1.45 -15.50
CA ASP A 246 3.57 -1.89 -16.87
C ASP A 246 3.04 -0.77 -17.80
N ASP A 247 2.62 0.35 -17.23
CA ASP A 247 2.20 1.55 -17.96
C ASP A 247 3.33 2.58 -18.18
N GLY A 248 4.58 2.20 -17.86
CA GLY A 248 5.78 3.02 -18.03
C GLY A 248 6.02 4.05 -16.94
N ARG A 249 5.15 4.18 -15.94
CA ARG A 249 5.38 5.07 -14.79
C ARG A 249 6.45 4.51 -13.87
N ARG A 250 7.33 5.38 -13.39
CA ARG A 250 8.41 5.02 -12.46
C ARG A 250 8.05 5.46 -11.05
N TRP A 251 8.07 4.52 -10.13
CA TRP A 251 7.59 4.68 -8.77
C TRP A 251 8.72 4.62 -7.77
N LEU A 252 8.84 5.65 -6.94
CA LEU A 252 9.65 5.63 -5.74
C LEU A 252 8.89 4.89 -4.63
N GLY A 253 9.35 3.71 -4.23
CA GLY A 253 8.78 2.92 -3.14
C GLY A 253 9.57 3.07 -1.86
N TYR A 254 8.87 3.21 -0.72
CA TYR A 254 9.46 3.24 0.62
C TYR A 254 9.22 1.93 1.35
N SER A 255 10.24 1.49 2.09
CA SER A 255 10.11 0.39 3.05
C SER A 255 11.15 0.54 4.16
N ALA A 256 10.98 -0.22 5.24
CA ALA A 256 11.93 -0.19 6.35
C ALA A 256 12.16 1.24 6.90
N VAL A 257 11.09 2.02 7.04
CA VAL A 257 11.18 3.38 7.60
C VAL A 257 11.24 3.29 9.11
N GLU A 258 12.35 3.68 9.71
CA GLU A 258 12.56 3.67 11.16
C GLU A 258 13.19 4.99 11.61
N VAL A 259 12.75 5.48 12.77
CA VAL A 259 13.36 6.61 13.48
C VAL A 259 13.65 6.14 14.89
N ALA A 260 14.89 6.34 15.37
CA ALA A 260 15.29 5.95 16.72
C ALA A 260 14.33 6.55 17.75
N PRO A 261 13.90 5.78 18.77
CA PRO A 261 12.84 6.18 19.70
C PRO A 261 13.09 7.56 20.34
N GLU A 262 14.30 7.83 20.76
CA GLU A 262 14.73 9.08 21.42
C GLU A 262 14.73 10.31 20.47
N TYR A 263 14.72 10.06 19.16
CA TYR A 263 14.70 11.10 18.12
C TYR A 263 13.32 11.27 17.44
N ARG A 264 12.31 10.53 17.89
CA ARG A 264 10.95 10.63 17.34
C ARG A 264 10.31 11.98 17.66
N ARG A 265 9.32 12.38 16.86
CA ARG A 265 8.55 13.62 16.98
C ARG A 265 9.35 14.93 16.82
N GLN A 266 10.57 14.84 16.29
CA GLN A 266 11.44 15.98 15.98
C GLN A 266 11.48 16.33 14.49
N GLY A 267 10.55 15.80 13.68
CA GLY A 267 10.48 16.07 12.23
C GLY A 267 11.46 15.26 11.37
N LEU A 268 12.29 14.38 11.96
CA LEU A 268 13.33 13.64 11.23
C LEU A 268 12.76 12.70 10.16
N GLY A 269 11.64 12.04 10.43
CA GLY A 269 10.95 11.23 9.42
C GLY A 269 10.51 12.06 8.20
N THR A 270 10.07 13.30 8.39
CA THR A 270 9.73 14.23 7.30
C THR A 270 10.96 14.62 6.50
N ARG A 271 12.08 14.94 7.16
CA ARG A 271 13.34 15.27 6.52
C ARG A 271 13.84 14.11 5.66
N LEU A 272 13.91 12.91 6.25
CA LEU A 272 14.33 11.69 5.54
C LEU A 272 13.43 11.43 4.32
N THR A 273 12.09 11.53 4.47
CA THR A 273 11.14 11.34 3.37
C THR A 273 11.40 12.31 2.21
N ARG A 274 11.61 13.59 2.50
CA ARG A 274 11.87 14.60 1.46
C ARG A 274 13.22 14.41 0.76
N ALA A 275 14.26 14.03 1.50
CA ALA A 275 15.56 13.75 0.91
C ALA A 275 15.52 12.52 -0.01
N VAL A 276 14.77 11.50 0.39
CA VAL A 276 14.55 10.29 -0.44
C VAL A 276 13.68 10.62 -1.66
N GLN A 277 12.69 11.52 -1.57
CA GLN A 277 11.95 12.00 -2.75
C GLN A 277 12.88 12.71 -3.74
N HIS A 278 13.76 13.57 -3.26
CA HIS A 278 14.76 14.24 -4.10
C HIS A 278 15.68 13.23 -4.81
N TRP A 279 16.16 12.20 -4.09
CA TRP A 279 16.91 11.10 -4.71
C TRP A 279 16.06 10.37 -5.76
N GLY A 280 14.80 10.08 -5.46
CA GLY A 280 13.88 9.43 -6.39
C GLY A 280 13.69 10.23 -7.69
N GLU A 281 13.56 11.55 -7.60
CA GLU A 281 13.51 12.47 -8.76
C GLU A 281 14.77 12.36 -9.60
N GLN A 282 15.95 12.34 -8.96
CA GLN A 282 17.24 12.15 -9.65
C GLN A 282 17.36 10.78 -10.32
N GLN A 283 16.70 9.75 -9.78
CA GLN A 283 16.60 8.43 -10.40
C GLN A 283 15.46 8.34 -11.44
N GLY A 284 14.76 9.43 -11.72
CA GLY A 284 13.70 9.55 -12.73
C GLY A 284 12.36 8.95 -12.28
N ALA A 285 12.05 8.93 -11.01
CA ALA A 285 10.72 8.56 -10.54
C ALA A 285 9.69 9.67 -10.81
N ASP A 286 8.46 9.27 -11.14
CA ASP A 286 7.35 10.17 -11.42
C ASP A 286 6.53 10.47 -10.15
N GLN A 287 6.37 9.45 -9.31
CA GLN A 287 5.55 9.48 -8.09
C GLN A 287 6.15 8.60 -7.01
N ALA A 288 5.75 8.83 -5.77
CA ALA A 288 6.09 7.98 -4.64
C ALA A 288 4.90 7.14 -4.16
N TYR A 289 5.20 5.95 -3.62
CA TYR A 289 4.24 5.12 -2.89
C TYR A 289 4.86 4.52 -1.62
N LEU A 290 4.00 4.18 -0.69
CA LEU A 290 4.35 3.43 0.50
C LEU A 290 3.16 2.58 0.97
N GLN A 291 3.46 1.63 1.86
CA GLN A 291 2.48 0.74 2.46
C GLN A 291 2.58 0.82 3.97
N VAL A 292 1.47 1.03 4.64
CA VAL A 292 1.42 1.19 6.10
C VAL A 292 0.19 0.46 6.66
N ARG A 293 0.34 -0.19 7.81
CA ARG A 293 -0.80 -0.83 8.49
C ARG A 293 -1.84 0.22 8.87
N ALA A 294 -3.12 -0.05 8.63
CA ALA A 294 -4.22 0.88 8.95
C ALA A 294 -4.26 1.26 10.44
N THR A 295 -3.73 0.41 11.31
CA THR A 295 -3.60 0.64 12.75
C THR A 295 -2.45 1.57 13.14
N ASN A 296 -1.48 1.81 12.24
CA ASN A 296 -0.33 2.70 12.52
C ASN A 296 -0.68 4.17 12.23
N THR A 297 -1.50 4.76 13.12
CA THR A 297 -1.97 6.14 12.99
C THR A 297 -0.84 7.17 13.01
N ALA A 298 0.25 6.89 13.70
CA ALA A 298 1.43 7.77 13.76
C ALA A 298 2.11 7.89 12.39
N ALA A 299 2.31 6.76 11.71
CA ALA A 299 2.89 6.74 10.36
C ALA A 299 1.93 7.36 9.33
N LEU A 300 0.62 7.05 9.40
CA LEU A 300 -0.40 7.67 8.54
C LEU A 300 -0.38 9.20 8.68
N GLY A 301 -0.31 9.71 9.91
CA GLY A 301 -0.21 11.15 10.17
C GLY A 301 1.08 11.79 9.66
N LEU A 302 2.23 11.08 9.73
CA LEU A 302 3.49 11.53 9.14
C LEU A 302 3.37 11.66 7.63
N TYR A 303 2.89 10.62 6.96
CA TYR A 303 2.82 10.58 5.51
C TYR A 303 1.79 11.56 4.95
N ALA A 304 0.66 11.76 5.62
CA ALA A 304 -0.30 12.80 5.25
C ALA A 304 0.33 14.21 5.28
N LYS A 305 1.18 14.51 6.27
CA LYS A 305 1.91 15.79 6.36
C LYS A 305 2.97 15.96 5.26
N THR A 306 3.46 14.86 4.68
CA THR A 306 4.42 14.87 3.57
C THR A 306 3.75 14.75 2.19
N GLY A 307 2.43 14.93 2.12
CA GLY A 307 1.67 15.01 0.88
C GLY A 307 1.12 13.68 0.36
N PHE A 308 1.35 12.58 1.08
CA PHE A 308 0.78 11.30 0.71
C PHE A 308 -0.73 11.27 0.99
N ILE A 309 -1.48 10.71 0.05
CA ILE A 309 -2.91 10.44 0.17
C ILE A 309 -3.18 8.94 0.02
N GLU A 310 -4.21 8.44 0.66
CA GLU A 310 -4.66 7.07 0.48
C GLU A 310 -5.03 6.82 -0.98
N HIS A 311 -4.41 5.81 -1.57
CA HIS A 311 -4.66 5.37 -2.95
C HIS A 311 -5.63 4.19 -2.96
N HIS A 312 -5.25 3.08 -2.35
CA HIS A 312 -6.09 1.88 -2.19
C HIS A 312 -5.66 1.14 -0.93
N ARG A 313 -6.34 0.03 -0.63
CA ARG A 313 -5.99 -0.84 0.47
C ARG A 313 -5.83 -2.26 -0.02
N HIS A 314 -5.00 -3.06 0.68
CA HIS A 314 -4.93 -4.49 0.48
C HIS A 314 -4.86 -5.24 1.81
N ARG A 315 -5.05 -6.54 1.76
CA ARG A 315 -4.77 -7.49 2.83
C ARG A 315 -4.03 -8.68 2.27
N TYR A 316 -3.33 -9.38 3.13
CA TYR A 316 -2.82 -10.70 2.81
C TYR A 316 -3.76 -11.75 3.39
N ALA A 317 -3.94 -12.87 2.67
CA ALA A 317 -4.64 -14.04 3.17
C ALA A 317 -3.71 -15.25 3.06
N ARG A 318 -3.51 -15.94 4.18
CA ARG A 318 -2.68 -17.13 4.28
C ARG A 318 -3.57 -18.36 4.34
N LEU A 319 -3.30 -19.39 3.54
CA LEU A 319 -3.96 -20.69 3.61
C LEU A 319 -3.42 -21.43 4.84
N ARG A 320 -4.32 -22.00 5.65
CA ARG A 320 -3.98 -22.75 6.87
C ARG A 320 -3.54 -24.17 6.60
#